data_02ff3a567d900292ba02f19083796687
#
_entry.id   02ff3a567d900292ba02f19083796687
#
_cell.length_a   1.000
_cell.length_b   1.000
_cell.length_c   1.000
_cell.angle_alpha   90.00
_cell.angle_beta   90.00
_cell.angle_gamma   90.00
#
_symmetry.space_group_name_H-M   'P 1'
#
loop_
_entity.id
_entity.type
_entity.pdbx_description
1 polymer ?
#
loop_
_entity_poly.entity_id
_entity_poly.type
_entity_poly.pdbx_seq_one_letter_code
_entity_poly.pdbx_strand_id
1 'polypeptide(L)'
;MKKIKVYKLISMYTYANITISIDDGRVYGKSVINDYYANCKIEGDLISLDMIKTTRKTDTSEKRRIEGDYLSILQTSYSFKIDGSRLIIYTTFIDEPLIYEEIN
;
A
#
# COMPACT_ATOMS: atom_id res chain seq x y z
N MET A 1 10.16 16.01 -16.31
CA MET A 1 10.43 15.21 -15.10
C MET A 1 9.15 14.64 -14.55
N LYS A 2 9.12 13.36 -14.28
CA LYS A 2 7.94 12.69 -13.76
C LYS A 2 7.81 12.92 -12.26
N LYS A 3 6.65 13.40 -11.81
CA LYS A 3 6.38 13.57 -10.39
C LYS A 3 5.68 12.32 -9.87
N ILE A 4 6.26 11.69 -8.87
CA ILE A 4 5.69 10.50 -8.25
C ILE A 4 4.72 10.93 -7.16
N LYS A 5 3.50 10.40 -7.21
CA LYS A 5 2.48 10.70 -6.22
C LYS A 5 2.63 9.80 -5.00
N VAL A 6 2.44 10.39 -3.84
CA VAL A 6 2.41 9.66 -2.57
C VAL A 6 1.00 9.72 -2.03
N TYR A 7 0.47 8.57 -1.64
CA TYR A 7 -0.89 8.45 -1.11
C TYR A 7 -0.81 7.91 0.31
N LYS A 8 -1.66 8.44 1.18
CA LYS A 8 -1.77 7.99 2.57
C LYS A 8 -3.02 7.17 2.75
N LEU A 9 -2.90 6.02 3.43
CA LEU A 9 -4.03 5.15 3.75
C LEU A 9 -5.00 5.87 4.70
N ILE A 10 -6.28 5.95 4.31
CA ILE A 10 -7.31 6.63 5.10
C ILE A 10 -8.47 5.72 5.49
N SER A 11 -8.59 4.52 4.94
CA SER A 11 -9.70 3.63 5.23
C SER A 11 -9.51 2.80 6.50
N MET A 12 -8.26 2.66 6.98
CA MET A 12 -7.95 1.96 8.22
C MET A 12 -6.58 2.42 8.71
N TYR A 13 -6.29 2.22 10.00
CA TYR A 13 -4.99 2.56 10.62
C TYR A 13 -4.55 3.99 10.31
N THR A 14 -5.48 4.94 10.36
CA THR A 14 -5.23 6.33 9.95
C THR A 14 -4.14 7.01 10.78
N TYR A 15 -3.95 6.56 12.01
CA TYR A 15 -2.93 7.09 12.92
C TYR A 15 -1.52 6.59 12.63
N ALA A 16 -1.38 5.62 11.74
CA ALA A 16 -0.09 4.94 11.53
C ALA A 16 0.72 5.53 10.38
N ASN A 17 0.20 6.52 9.66
CA ASN A 17 0.89 7.17 8.52
C ASN A 17 1.39 6.19 7.47
N ILE A 18 0.54 5.24 7.10
CA ILE A 18 0.87 4.26 6.06
C ILE A 18 0.74 4.91 4.70
N THR A 19 1.75 4.79 3.86
CA THR A 19 1.77 5.39 2.53
C THR A 19 2.01 4.36 1.43
N ILE A 20 1.68 4.75 0.21
CA ILE A 20 1.94 3.96 -0.98
C ILE A 20 2.26 4.87 -2.16
N SER A 21 3.18 4.42 -2.99
CA SER A 21 3.44 4.99 -4.30
C SER A 21 3.51 3.87 -5.31
N ILE A 22 3.04 4.12 -6.51
CA ILE A 22 3.12 3.15 -7.61
C ILE A 22 3.87 3.85 -8.73
N ASP A 23 5.00 3.28 -9.16
CA ASP A 23 5.82 3.87 -10.20
C ASP A 23 6.58 2.80 -10.94
N ASP A 24 6.38 2.78 -12.26
CA ASP A 24 7.20 1.99 -13.19
C ASP A 24 7.36 0.53 -12.78
N GLY A 25 6.25 -0.14 -12.51
CA GLY A 25 6.28 -1.56 -12.17
C GLY A 25 6.67 -1.85 -10.74
N ARG A 26 6.61 -0.86 -9.85
CA ARG A 26 6.91 -1.03 -8.44
C ARG A 26 5.86 -0.37 -7.56
N VAL A 27 5.58 -1.03 -6.44
CA VAL A 27 4.79 -0.48 -5.35
C VAL A 27 5.73 -0.33 -4.17
N TYR A 28 5.68 0.81 -3.51
CA TYR A 28 6.53 1.04 -2.34
C TYR A 28 5.91 2.09 -1.44
N GLY A 29 6.40 2.18 -0.23
CA GLY A 29 5.92 3.15 0.73
C GLY A 29 6.42 2.83 2.12
N LYS A 30 5.74 3.45 3.08
CA LYS A 30 6.01 3.23 4.49
C LYS A 30 4.82 2.50 5.10
N SER A 31 5.08 1.38 5.77
CA SER A 31 4.07 0.74 6.60
C SER A 31 4.11 1.41 7.98
N VAL A 32 3.97 0.73 9.07
CA VAL A 32 3.99 1.41 10.39
C VAL A 32 5.41 1.70 10.85
N ILE A 33 6.28 0.69 10.74
CA ILE A 33 7.66 0.74 11.24
C ILE A 33 8.65 0.81 10.08
N ASN A 34 8.43 0.00 9.07
CA ASN A 34 9.39 -0.25 8.00
C ASN A 34 8.93 0.35 6.68
N ASP A 35 9.91 0.58 5.82
CA ASP A 35 9.62 0.81 4.41
C ASP A 35 9.36 -0.54 3.76
N TYR A 36 8.49 -0.56 2.77
CA TYR A 36 8.18 -1.78 2.03
C TYR A 36 8.21 -1.52 0.54
N TYR A 37 8.42 -2.58 -0.23
CA TYR A 37 8.40 -2.49 -1.69
C TYR A 37 8.11 -3.85 -2.29
N ALA A 38 7.58 -3.82 -3.50
CA ALA A 38 7.33 -5.02 -4.30
C ALA A 38 7.31 -4.65 -5.76
N ASN A 39 7.73 -5.55 -6.61
CA ASN A 39 7.47 -5.42 -8.03
C ASN A 39 5.99 -5.67 -8.25
N CYS A 40 5.39 -4.97 -9.21
CA CYS A 40 3.99 -5.18 -9.54
C CYS A 40 3.81 -5.23 -11.05
N LYS A 41 2.75 -5.89 -11.46
CA LYS A 41 2.34 -5.96 -12.85
C LYS A 41 0.96 -5.33 -12.95
N ILE A 42 0.81 -4.40 -13.88
CA ILE A 42 -0.43 -3.68 -14.09
C ILE A 42 -0.89 -3.89 -15.53
N GLU A 43 -2.14 -4.33 -15.68
CA GLU A 43 -2.80 -4.47 -16.98
C GLU A 43 -4.19 -3.83 -16.86
N GLY A 44 -4.33 -2.61 -17.40
CA GLY A 44 -5.57 -1.86 -17.23
C GLY A 44 -5.80 -1.52 -15.76
N ASP A 45 -6.88 -2.02 -15.19
CA ASP A 45 -7.20 -1.83 -13.78
C ASP A 45 -6.82 -3.05 -12.91
N LEU A 46 -6.17 -4.04 -13.51
CA LEU A 46 -5.71 -5.21 -12.75
C LEU A 46 -4.29 -4.99 -12.26
N ILE A 47 -4.03 -5.41 -11.04
CA ILE A 47 -2.72 -5.29 -10.41
C ILE A 47 -2.39 -6.60 -9.70
N SER A 48 -1.13 -7.02 -9.80
CA SER A 48 -0.63 -8.13 -9.01
C SER A 48 0.74 -7.77 -8.45
N LEU A 49 0.99 -8.17 -7.21
CA LEU A 49 2.23 -7.88 -6.52
C LEU A 49 3.06 -9.15 -6.34
N ASP A 50 4.35 -9.06 -6.60
CA ASP A 50 5.29 -10.07 -6.14
C ASP A 50 5.37 -10.00 -4.61
N MET A 51 6.13 -10.90 -4.00
CA MET A 51 6.25 -10.90 -2.54
C MET A 51 6.78 -9.57 -2.02
N ILE A 52 6.04 -8.96 -1.12
CA ILE A 52 6.41 -7.69 -0.52
C ILE A 52 7.61 -7.88 0.38
N LYS A 53 8.60 -7.01 0.24
CA LYS A 53 9.81 -6.99 1.06
C LYS A 53 9.81 -5.75 1.93
N THR A 54 10.44 -5.84 3.09
CA THR A 54 10.51 -4.74 4.05
C THR A 54 11.91 -4.57 4.58
N THR A 55 12.20 -3.38 5.08
CA THR A 55 13.34 -3.18 5.97
C THR A 55 13.07 -3.92 7.29
N ARG A 56 14.07 -4.04 8.15
CA ARG A 56 13.95 -4.90 9.33
C ARG A 56 14.17 -4.14 10.63
N LYS A 57 13.42 -3.05 10.80
CA LYS A 57 13.39 -2.34 12.07
C LYS A 57 12.38 -3.01 13.00
N THR A 58 12.60 -2.90 14.30
CA THR A 58 11.68 -3.46 15.30
C THR A 58 11.07 -2.34 16.12
N ASP A 59 9.89 -2.60 16.67
CA ASP A 59 9.16 -1.65 17.50
C ASP A 59 8.23 -2.45 18.42
N THR A 60 7.23 -1.80 19.00
CA THR A 60 6.29 -2.47 19.89
C THR A 60 5.55 -3.62 19.20
N SER A 61 5.03 -4.54 19.98
CA SER A 61 4.24 -5.67 19.45
C SER A 61 3.02 -5.19 18.71
N GLU A 62 2.36 -4.13 19.20
CA GLU A 62 1.18 -3.59 18.56
C GLU A 62 1.50 -3.03 17.18
N LYS A 63 2.57 -2.24 17.06
CA LYS A 63 2.97 -1.70 15.76
C LYS A 63 3.36 -2.78 14.78
N ARG A 64 4.06 -3.81 15.23
CA ARG A 64 4.43 -4.94 14.39
C ARG A 64 3.19 -5.68 13.88
N ARG A 65 2.18 -5.83 14.73
CA ARG A 65 0.92 -6.49 14.36
C ARG A 65 0.19 -5.69 13.27
N ILE A 66 0.09 -4.36 13.46
CA ILE A 66 -0.57 -3.50 12.48
C ILE A 66 0.16 -3.55 11.14
N GLU A 67 1.47 -3.47 11.16
CA GLU A 67 2.28 -3.56 9.94
C GLU A 67 2.07 -4.89 9.24
N GLY A 68 2.12 -5.99 9.96
CA GLY A 68 1.89 -7.32 9.40
C GLY A 68 0.49 -7.46 8.80
N ASP A 69 -0.52 -6.96 9.49
CA ASP A 69 -1.90 -6.98 8.99
C ASP A 69 -2.02 -6.20 7.68
N TYR A 70 -1.49 -4.98 7.66
CA TYR A 70 -1.56 -4.15 6.45
C TYR A 70 -0.85 -4.82 5.27
N LEU A 71 0.36 -5.31 5.47
CA LEU A 71 1.13 -5.93 4.39
C LEU A 71 0.48 -7.21 3.90
N SER A 72 -0.15 -7.98 4.79
CA SER A 72 -0.90 -9.18 4.40
C SER A 72 -2.10 -8.83 3.53
N ILE A 73 -2.79 -7.75 3.86
CA ILE A 73 -3.92 -7.28 3.07
C ILE A 73 -3.42 -6.81 1.69
N LEU A 74 -2.39 -5.96 1.68
CA LEU A 74 -1.85 -5.40 0.44
C LEU A 74 -1.31 -6.48 -0.49
N GLN A 75 -0.73 -7.54 0.05
CA GLN A 75 -0.19 -8.64 -0.75
C GLN A 75 -1.25 -9.29 -1.63
N THR A 76 -2.51 -9.23 -1.25
CA THR A 76 -3.61 -9.86 -1.99
C THR A 76 -4.33 -8.90 -2.93
N SER A 77 -3.70 -7.78 -3.29
CA SER A 77 -4.27 -6.82 -4.24
C SER A 77 -4.50 -7.47 -5.60
N TYR A 78 -5.64 -7.17 -6.23
CA TYR A 78 -5.94 -7.69 -7.55
C TYR A 78 -6.47 -6.63 -8.52
N SER A 79 -6.97 -5.53 -8.03
CA SER A 79 -7.54 -4.48 -8.87
C SER A 79 -7.36 -3.13 -8.17
N PHE A 80 -7.33 -2.06 -8.96
CA PHE A 80 -7.21 -0.72 -8.41
C PHE A 80 -7.92 0.28 -9.29
N LYS A 81 -8.16 1.45 -8.74
CA LYS A 81 -8.79 2.54 -9.47
C LYS A 81 -8.31 3.86 -8.89
N ILE A 82 -8.14 4.86 -9.75
CA ILE A 82 -7.82 6.22 -9.31
C ILE A 82 -9.06 7.06 -9.54
N ASP A 83 -9.52 7.72 -8.48
CA ASP A 83 -10.71 8.56 -8.50
C ASP A 83 -10.33 9.92 -7.91
N GLY A 84 -10.02 10.89 -8.78
CA GLY A 84 -9.54 12.19 -8.35
C GLY A 84 -8.22 12.06 -7.59
N SER A 85 -8.20 12.53 -6.35
CA SER A 85 -7.03 12.46 -5.49
C SER A 85 -6.94 11.14 -4.70
N ARG A 86 -7.85 10.19 -4.96
CA ARG A 86 -7.89 8.94 -4.22
C ARG A 86 -7.41 7.77 -5.05
N LEU A 87 -6.66 6.90 -4.40
CA LEU A 87 -6.27 5.60 -4.93
C LEU A 87 -7.05 4.54 -4.16
N ILE A 88 -7.74 3.67 -4.88
CA ILE A 88 -8.57 2.62 -4.28
C ILE A 88 -8.01 1.29 -4.74
N ILE A 89 -7.62 0.43 -3.79
CA ILE A 89 -7.06 -0.88 -4.10
C ILE A 89 -7.97 -1.96 -3.53
N TYR A 90 -8.39 -2.88 -4.39
CA TYR A 90 -9.23 -4.01 -4.02
C TYR A 90 -8.36 -5.21 -3.72
N THR A 91 -8.63 -5.89 -2.62
CA THR A 91 -7.86 -7.05 -2.17
C THR A 91 -8.79 -8.21 -1.89
N THR A 92 -8.26 -9.43 -1.92
CA THR A 92 -9.06 -10.62 -1.60
C THR A 92 -9.10 -10.92 -0.10
N PHE A 93 -8.20 -10.32 0.68
CA PHE A 93 -8.07 -10.59 2.11
C PHE A 93 -9.22 -9.98 2.93
N ILE A 94 -9.69 -8.80 2.51
CA ILE A 94 -10.82 -8.12 3.17
C ILE A 94 -11.86 -7.72 2.12
N ASP A 95 -13.12 -7.56 2.54
CA ASP A 95 -14.21 -7.22 1.64
C ASP A 95 -14.16 -5.76 1.18
N GLU A 96 -13.78 -4.85 2.08
CA GLU A 96 -13.71 -3.45 1.77
C GLU A 96 -12.37 -3.09 1.14
N PRO A 97 -12.34 -2.16 0.17
CA PRO A 97 -11.07 -1.78 -0.45
C PRO A 97 -10.19 -0.95 0.48
N LEU A 98 -8.89 -0.94 0.18
CA LEU A 98 -7.96 0.02 0.77
C LEU A 98 -8.14 1.34 0.05
N ILE A 99 -8.38 2.41 0.79
CA ILE A 99 -8.58 3.75 0.21
C ILE A 99 -7.46 4.66 0.71
N TYR A 100 -6.80 5.31 -0.24
CA TYR A 100 -5.68 6.21 0.02
C TYR A 100 -6.00 7.59 -0.53
N GLU A 101 -5.44 8.61 0.10
CA GLU A 101 -5.56 10.00 -0.34
C GLU A 101 -4.20 10.55 -0.70
N GLU A 102 -4.12 11.25 -1.82
CA GLU A 102 -2.87 11.89 -2.25
C GLU A 102 -2.45 12.97 -1.27
N ILE A 103 -1.16 12.99 -0.90
CA ILE A 103 -0.64 13.91 0.11
C ILE A 103 0.46 14.83 -0.41
N ASN A 104 0.78 14.78 -1.70
CA ASN A 104 1.80 15.69 -2.26
C ASN A 104 1.36 16.32 -3.57
#